data_89ab2ec6071c09e03492daad9e155642
#
_entry.id   89ab2ec6071c09e03492daad9e155642
#
_cell.length_a   1.000
_cell.length_b   1.000
_cell.length_c   1.000
_cell.angle_alpha   90.00
_cell.angle_beta   90.00
_cell.angle_gamma   90.00
#
_symmetry.space_group_name_H-M   'P 1'
#
loop_
_entity.id
_entity.type
_entity.pdbx_description
1 polymer ?
#
loop_
_entity_poly.entity_id
_entity_poly.type
_entity_poly.pdbx_seq_one_letter_code
_entity_poly.pdbx_strand_id
1 'polypeptide(L)'
;AWWLRSADNAGSTGKINKYGRVERHIASDKMAARPAFNLNPDSVLLTSAAVDVKAEGLTAVADYSGREWKLTLLDETRNTFHAEIRKEGTNAYVVWSGATTGANEYVSALIQQSNGTVTYCGRLKNLTDTADASGEVAIDYSGKLNDGDKLYVFNEQCNGDYKTDYASALKEMTIPA
;
A
#
# COMPACT_ATOMS: atom_id res chain seq x y z
N ALA A 1 18.72 -18.98 -14.71
CA ALA A 1 19.91 -18.11 -14.81
C ALA A 1 19.45 -16.66 -14.99
N TRP A 2 20.20 -15.70 -14.46
CA TRP A 2 19.96 -14.27 -14.59
C TRP A 2 21.25 -13.48 -14.66
N TRP A 3 21.20 -12.30 -15.26
CA TRP A 3 22.32 -11.40 -15.40
C TRP A 3 22.74 -10.77 -14.07
N LEU A 4 24.05 -10.59 -13.90
CA LEU A 4 24.64 -9.73 -12.86
C LEU A 4 24.94 -8.34 -13.45
N ARG A 5 25.07 -7.36 -12.56
CA ARG A 5 25.43 -5.98 -12.91
C ARG A 5 26.88 -5.84 -13.40
N SER A 6 27.73 -6.81 -13.09
CA SER A 6 29.17 -6.75 -13.40
C SER A 6 29.39 -6.93 -14.89
N ALA A 7 29.77 -5.86 -15.58
CA ALA A 7 30.35 -5.95 -16.91
C ALA A 7 31.77 -6.49 -16.80
N ASP A 8 32.09 -7.42 -17.68
CA ASP A 8 33.45 -7.83 -17.96
C ASP A 8 33.90 -7.20 -19.31
N ASN A 9 34.97 -7.64 -19.91
CA ASN A 9 35.44 -7.13 -21.19
C ASN A 9 34.38 -7.01 -22.28
N ALA A 10 34.69 -6.34 -23.37
CA ALA A 10 33.75 -6.10 -24.49
C ALA A 10 32.97 -7.36 -24.86
N GLY A 11 31.65 -7.31 -24.64
CA GLY A 11 30.72 -8.35 -25.03
C GLY A 11 30.40 -9.45 -24.02
N SER A 12 30.98 -9.44 -22.82
CA SER A 12 30.72 -10.42 -21.76
C SER A 12 30.25 -9.76 -20.47
N THR A 13 29.42 -10.47 -19.73
CA THR A 13 29.01 -10.08 -18.37
C THR A 13 28.85 -11.31 -17.48
N GLY A 14 28.83 -11.10 -16.17
CA GLY A 14 28.56 -12.13 -15.20
C GLY A 14 27.09 -12.56 -15.22
N LYS A 15 26.85 -13.85 -15.03
CA LYS A 15 25.51 -14.40 -14.78
C LYS A 15 25.54 -15.35 -13.61
N ILE A 16 24.38 -15.60 -13.00
CA ILE A 16 24.16 -16.72 -12.12
C ILE A 16 23.49 -17.82 -12.92
N ASN A 17 24.08 -19.03 -12.92
CA ASN A 17 23.53 -20.20 -13.60
C ASN A 17 22.42 -20.89 -12.77
N LYS A 18 21.83 -21.94 -13.32
CA LYS A 18 20.77 -22.72 -12.64
C LYS A 18 21.19 -23.40 -11.33
N TYR A 19 22.49 -23.52 -11.09
CA TYR A 19 23.08 -24.10 -9.87
C TYR A 19 23.51 -23.03 -8.84
N GLY A 20 23.22 -21.75 -9.09
CA GLY A 20 23.60 -20.66 -8.19
C GLY A 20 25.07 -20.21 -8.35
N ARG A 21 25.81 -20.67 -9.36
CA ARG A 21 27.22 -20.30 -9.58
C ARG A 21 27.35 -19.09 -10.49
N VAL A 22 28.34 -18.27 -10.20
CA VAL A 22 28.73 -17.13 -11.07
C VAL A 22 29.50 -17.67 -12.27
N GLU A 23 29.12 -17.29 -13.47
CA GLU A 23 29.76 -17.64 -14.73
C GLU A 23 29.87 -16.42 -15.64
N ARG A 24 30.86 -16.41 -16.53
CA ARG A 24 30.92 -15.47 -17.65
C ARG A 24 29.98 -15.90 -18.77
N HIS A 25 29.34 -14.95 -19.43
CA HIS A 25 28.53 -15.23 -20.60
C HIS A 25 28.44 -14.05 -21.55
N ILE A 26 28.13 -14.34 -22.83
CA ILE A 26 27.99 -13.31 -23.85
C ILE A 26 26.74 -12.49 -23.56
N ALA A 27 26.89 -11.15 -23.53
CA ALA A 27 25.81 -10.23 -23.17
C ALA A 27 24.64 -10.20 -24.18
N SER A 28 24.85 -10.69 -25.40
CA SER A 28 23.82 -10.80 -26.45
C SER A 28 22.81 -11.93 -26.21
N ASP A 29 23.08 -12.86 -25.28
CA ASP A 29 22.17 -13.96 -24.99
C ASP A 29 20.93 -13.46 -24.23
N LYS A 30 19.79 -14.08 -24.55
CA LYS A 30 18.53 -13.77 -23.85
C LYS A 30 18.48 -14.50 -22.52
N MET A 31 18.44 -13.77 -21.43
CA MET A 31 18.28 -14.29 -20.08
C MET A 31 17.30 -13.44 -19.27
N ALA A 32 16.79 -14.02 -18.19
CA ALA A 32 15.98 -13.28 -17.23
C ALA A 32 16.81 -12.19 -16.55
N ALA A 33 16.21 -11.02 -16.33
CA ALA A 33 16.76 -9.99 -15.47
C ALA A 33 16.25 -10.19 -14.03
N ARG A 34 17.13 -10.00 -13.06
CA ARG A 34 16.77 -9.86 -11.65
C ARG A 34 17.17 -8.47 -11.21
N PRO A 35 16.27 -7.49 -11.34
CA PRO A 35 16.57 -6.13 -10.93
C PRO A 35 16.83 -6.09 -9.41
N ALA A 36 17.83 -5.35 -9.00
CA ALA A 36 18.04 -4.96 -7.62
C ALA A 36 17.92 -3.43 -7.55
N PHE A 37 17.23 -2.94 -6.52
CA PHE A 37 17.06 -1.52 -6.28
C PHE A 37 17.18 -1.24 -4.78
N ASN A 38 17.50 -0.01 -4.45
CA ASN A 38 17.44 0.47 -3.08
C ASN A 38 16.04 1.00 -2.82
N LEU A 39 15.35 0.42 -1.85
CA LEU A 39 14.07 0.91 -1.36
C LEU A 39 14.34 1.91 -0.24
N ASN A 40 13.77 3.12 -0.35
CA ASN A 40 13.71 4.03 0.79
C ASN A 40 12.61 3.54 1.74
N PRO A 41 12.95 3.05 2.95
CA PRO A 41 11.94 2.54 3.88
C PRO A 41 10.95 3.63 4.33
N ASP A 42 11.36 4.90 4.36
CA ASP A 42 10.49 6.02 4.76
C ASP A 42 9.35 6.27 3.75
N SER A 43 9.49 5.76 2.52
CA SER A 43 8.43 5.82 1.51
C SER A 43 7.46 4.65 1.58
N VAL A 44 7.71 3.64 2.41
CA VAL A 44 6.82 2.48 2.56
C VAL A 44 5.82 2.75 3.67
N LEU A 45 4.55 2.92 3.33
CA LEU A 45 3.49 3.14 4.30
C LEU A 45 3.02 1.85 4.95
N LEU A 46 2.84 0.81 4.14
CA LEU A 46 2.42 -0.52 4.60
C LEU A 46 2.79 -1.61 3.58
N THR A 47 2.73 -2.85 4.03
CA THR A 47 2.87 -4.04 3.20
C THR A 47 1.60 -4.89 3.31
N SER A 48 1.24 -5.57 2.25
CA SER A 48 0.12 -6.51 2.21
C SER A 48 0.48 -7.76 1.41
N ALA A 49 -0.35 -8.79 1.44
CA ALA A 49 -0.19 -9.94 0.58
C ALA A 49 -0.12 -9.52 -0.89
N ALA A 50 0.75 -10.15 -1.69
CA ALA A 50 0.93 -9.81 -3.10
C ALA A 50 -0.34 -10.09 -3.93
N VAL A 51 -1.10 -11.08 -3.51
CA VAL A 51 -2.39 -11.47 -4.10
C VAL A 51 -3.42 -11.36 -3.00
N ASP A 52 -4.08 -10.25 -2.93
CA ASP A 52 -5.26 -10.05 -2.10
C ASP A 52 -5.91 -8.70 -2.42
N VAL A 53 -7.21 -8.68 -2.35
CA VAL A 53 -7.99 -7.45 -2.48
C VAL A 53 -8.37 -7.01 -1.08
N LYS A 54 -7.93 -5.81 -0.67
CA LYS A 54 -8.41 -5.23 0.59
C LYS A 54 -9.94 -5.26 0.61
N ALA A 55 -10.50 -5.76 1.68
CA ALA A 55 -11.95 -5.87 1.83
C ALA A 55 -12.64 -4.50 1.86
N GLU A 56 -13.93 -4.48 1.61
CA GLU A 56 -14.78 -3.31 1.85
C GLU A 56 -15.02 -3.12 3.35
N GLY A 57 -14.88 -1.88 3.81
CA GLY A 57 -14.95 -1.52 5.23
C GLY A 57 -13.75 -2.01 6.05
N LEU A 58 -13.72 -1.64 7.33
CA LEU A 58 -12.70 -2.09 8.28
C LEU A 58 -12.91 -3.57 8.63
N THR A 59 -12.05 -4.43 8.08
CA THR A 59 -12.04 -5.87 8.38
C THR A 59 -10.76 -6.25 9.09
N ALA A 60 -10.82 -7.31 9.92
CA ALA A 60 -9.64 -7.82 10.60
C ALA A 60 -8.59 -8.29 9.58
N VAL A 61 -7.35 -7.91 9.82
CA VAL A 61 -6.23 -8.37 9.02
C VAL A 61 -5.94 -9.82 9.39
N ALA A 62 -6.03 -10.71 8.41
CA ALA A 62 -5.68 -12.13 8.60
C ALA A 62 -4.16 -12.33 8.58
N ASP A 63 -3.70 -13.37 9.27
CA ASP A 63 -2.32 -13.80 9.19
C ASP A 63 -1.96 -14.21 7.75
N TYR A 64 -0.86 -13.69 7.25
CA TYR A 64 -0.37 -14.02 5.93
C TYR A 64 0.87 -14.90 6.01
N SER A 65 0.74 -16.14 5.57
CA SER A 65 1.82 -17.13 5.54
C SER A 65 2.53 -17.24 4.17
N GLY A 66 2.16 -16.41 3.21
CA GLY A 66 2.77 -16.37 1.88
C GLY A 66 4.19 -15.77 1.90
N ARG A 67 4.86 -15.84 0.74
CA ARG A 67 6.25 -15.38 0.58
C ARG A 67 6.38 -14.13 -0.25
N GLU A 68 5.30 -13.66 -0.84
CA GLU A 68 5.30 -12.54 -1.77
C GLU A 68 4.45 -11.40 -1.20
N TRP A 69 5.07 -10.25 -1.08
CA TRP A 69 4.46 -9.06 -0.50
C TRP A 69 4.40 -7.96 -1.56
N LYS A 70 3.34 -7.18 -1.54
CA LYS A 70 3.29 -5.92 -2.27
C LYS A 70 3.43 -4.75 -1.30
N LEU A 71 3.93 -3.65 -1.83
CA LEU A 71 4.16 -2.41 -1.09
C LEU A 71 3.05 -1.42 -1.40
N THR A 72 2.66 -0.64 -0.40
CA THR A 72 1.96 0.62 -0.59
C THR A 72 2.95 1.74 -0.30
N LEU A 73 3.28 2.53 -1.31
CA LEU A 73 4.25 3.61 -1.22
C LEU A 73 3.57 4.96 -1.07
N LEU A 74 4.23 5.84 -0.33
CA LEU A 74 3.86 7.25 -0.25
C LEU A 74 3.95 7.90 -1.63
N ASP A 75 2.86 8.51 -2.06
CA ASP A 75 2.79 9.37 -3.24
C ASP A 75 2.59 10.82 -2.78
N GLU A 76 3.66 11.60 -2.82
CA GLU A 76 3.67 13.00 -2.38
C GLU A 76 2.76 13.91 -3.21
N THR A 77 2.34 13.49 -4.41
CA THR A 77 1.39 14.25 -5.23
C THR A 77 -0.02 14.25 -4.63
N ARG A 78 -0.31 13.32 -3.69
CA ARG A 78 -1.58 13.22 -2.95
C ARG A 78 -1.60 14.06 -1.65
N ASN A 79 -0.79 15.08 -1.58
CA ASN A 79 -0.64 15.93 -0.38
C ASN A 79 -1.87 16.81 -0.08
N THR A 80 -2.78 16.96 -1.03
CA THR A 80 -4.05 17.69 -0.88
C THR A 80 -5.12 16.91 -0.13
N PHE A 81 -4.91 15.61 0.11
CA PHE A 81 -5.87 14.77 0.82
C PHE A 81 -5.97 15.17 2.30
N HIS A 82 -7.18 15.47 2.74
CA HIS A 82 -7.55 15.72 4.13
C HIS A 82 -8.71 14.83 4.52
N ALA A 83 -8.72 14.38 5.77
CA ALA A 83 -9.82 13.59 6.34
C ALA A 83 -10.02 13.92 7.81
N GLU A 84 -11.26 13.79 8.27
CA GLU A 84 -11.65 13.93 9.68
C GLU A 84 -12.78 12.96 10.01
N ILE A 85 -13.02 12.71 11.31
CA ILE A 85 -14.18 11.96 11.79
C ILE A 85 -15.24 12.92 12.26
N ARG A 86 -16.45 12.77 11.71
CA ARG A 86 -17.67 13.42 12.17
C ARG A 86 -18.58 12.39 12.86
N LYS A 87 -19.09 12.71 14.05
CA LYS A 87 -20.08 11.91 14.74
C LYS A 87 -21.47 12.48 14.58
N GLU A 88 -22.44 11.59 14.48
CA GLU A 88 -23.87 11.91 14.46
C GLU A 88 -24.60 10.86 15.28
N GLY A 89 -24.87 11.19 16.55
CA GLY A 89 -25.37 10.23 17.53
C GLY A 89 -24.36 9.08 17.73
N THR A 90 -24.80 7.86 17.47
CA THR A 90 -23.96 6.65 17.54
C THR A 90 -23.17 6.36 16.26
N ASN A 91 -23.47 7.07 15.17
CA ASN A 91 -22.82 6.86 13.88
C ASN A 91 -21.55 7.72 13.76
N ALA A 92 -20.58 7.20 13.07
CA ALA A 92 -19.37 7.92 12.70
C ALA A 92 -19.18 7.91 11.18
N TYR A 93 -18.67 9.02 10.67
CA TYR A 93 -18.40 9.21 9.25
C TYR A 93 -16.97 9.70 9.06
N VAL A 94 -16.28 9.15 8.08
CA VAL A 94 -15.09 9.77 7.52
C VAL A 94 -15.56 10.82 6.52
N VAL A 95 -15.16 12.07 6.75
CA VAL A 95 -15.37 13.19 5.82
C VAL A 95 -14.02 13.51 5.20
N TRP A 96 -13.95 13.64 3.87
CA TRP A 96 -12.70 13.92 3.18
C TRP A 96 -12.83 15.02 2.13
N SER A 97 -11.67 15.56 1.76
CA SER A 97 -11.51 16.49 0.65
C SER A 97 -10.13 16.34 0.00
N GLY A 98 -10.02 16.78 -1.26
CA GLY A 98 -8.77 16.78 -1.99
C GLY A 98 -8.24 15.38 -2.35
N ALA A 99 -9.11 14.38 -2.38
CA ALA A 99 -8.74 13.04 -2.83
C ALA A 99 -8.46 13.00 -4.33
N THR A 100 -7.50 12.20 -4.74
CA THR A 100 -7.32 11.80 -6.13
C THR A 100 -8.41 10.79 -6.50
N THR A 101 -9.00 10.98 -7.68
CA THR A 101 -10.11 10.16 -8.19
C THR A 101 -9.72 9.47 -9.50
N GLY A 102 -10.41 8.39 -9.84
CA GLY A 102 -10.18 7.65 -11.07
C GLY A 102 -10.27 6.13 -10.89
N ALA A 103 -9.72 5.40 -11.85
CA ALA A 103 -9.70 3.95 -11.78
C ALA A 103 -8.85 3.46 -10.60
N ASN A 104 -9.43 2.55 -9.80
CA ASN A 104 -8.78 1.94 -8.63
C ASN A 104 -8.40 2.91 -7.50
N GLU A 105 -9.04 4.06 -7.44
CA GLU A 105 -8.87 5.06 -6.38
C GLU A 105 -9.88 4.84 -5.26
N TYR A 106 -9.40 4.95 -4.00
CA TYR A 106 -10.21 4.69 -2.81
C TYR A 106 -9.88 5.65 -1.67
N VAL A 107 -10.87 5.93 -0.82
CA VAL A 107 -10.62 6.27 0.58
C VAL A 107 -10.58 4.98 1.35
N SER A 108 -9.50 4.77 2.08
CA SER A 108 -9.25 3.58 2.89
C SER A 108 -8.92 3.95 4.32
N ALA A 109 -9.08 3.00 5.23
CA ALA A 109 -8.74 3.18 6.63
C ALA A 109 -8.00 1.96 7.18
N LEU A 110 -7.22 2.18 8.24
CA LEU A 110 -6.61 1.12 9.02
C LEU A 110 -6.59 1.47 10.51
N ILE A 111 -6.58 0.45 11.36
CA ILE A 111 -6.35 0.56 12.79
C ILE A 111 -5.01 -0.07 13.11
N GLN A 112 -4.16 0.68 13.79
CA GLN A 112 -2.82 0.28 14.19
C GLN A 112 -2.69 0.31 15.72
N GLN A 113 -2.18 -0.75 16.28
CA GLN A 113 -1.82 -0.84 17.69
C GLN A 113 -0.57 0.00 18.00
N SER A 114 -0.35 0.30 19.27
CA SER A 114 0.82 1.05 19.74
C SER A 114 2.17 0.42 19.41
N ASN A 115 2.21 -0.89 19.17
CA ASN A 115 3.40 -1.63 18.73
C ASN A 115 3.65 -1.56 17.22
N GLY A 116 2.80 -0.84 16.46
CA GLY A 116 2.89 -0.72 15.01
C GLY A 116 2.14 -1.79 14.20
N THR A 117 1.54 -2.79 14.86
CA THR A 117 0.78 -3.84 14.17
C THR A 117 -0.55 -3.31 13.65
N VAL A 118 -0.84 -3.52 12.37
CA VAL A 118 -2.15 -3.24 11.77
C VAL A 118 -3.10 -4.39 12.07
N THR A 119 -4.20 -4.11 12.75
CA THR A 119 -5.21 -5.12 13.15
C THR A 119 -6.44 -5.13 12.27
N TYR A 120 -6.81 -3.96 11.73
CA TYR A 120 -7.92 -3.81 10.79
C TYR A 120 -7.48 -2.94 9.62
N CYS A 121 -7.94 -3.27 8.43
CA CYS A 121 -7.70 -2.48 7.23
C CYS A 121 -8.84 -2.69 6.23
N GLY A 122 -9.15 -1.68 5.42
CA GLY A 122 -10.11 -1.84 4.35
C GLY A 122 -10.43 -0.57 3.59
N ARG A 123 -11.09 -0.76 2.45
CA ARG A 123 -11.57 0.31 1.57
C ARG A 123 -12.93 0.79 2.04
N LEU A 124 -13.07 2.09 2.26
CA LEU A 124 -14.33 2.69 2.72
C LEU A 124 -15.18 3.14 1.53
N LYS A 125 -14.55 3.74 0.51
CA LYS A 125 -15.26 4.30 -0.64
C LYS A 125 -14.40 4.23 -1.89
N ASN A 126 -14.98 3.77 -3.00
CA ASN A 126 -14.39 3.87 -4.33
C ASN A 126 -14.61 5.29 -4.89
N LEU A 127 -13.59 5.88 -5.49
CA LEU A 127 -13.56 7.27 -5.97
C LEU A 127 -13.45 7.32 -7.50
N THR A 128 -14.44 6.80 -8.20
CA THR A 128 -14.42 6.70 -9.66
C THR A 128 -14.73 8.00 -10.39
N ASP A 129 -15.48 8.91 -9.75
CA ASP A 129 -15.90 10.19 -10.33
C ASP A 129 -15.09 11.36 -9.76
N THR A 130 -14.90 12.39 -10.54
CA THR A 130 -14.26 13.64 -10.09
C THR A 130 -15.01 14.30 -8.93
N ALA A 131 -16.32 14.11 -8.84
CA ALA A 131 -17.14 14.56 -7.72
C ALA A 131 -16.75 13.86 -6.40
N ASP A 132 -16.21 12.65 -6.46
CA ASP A 132 -15.74 11.91 -5.28
C ASP A 132 -14.45 12.48 -4.65
N ALA A 133 -13.85 13.52 -5.23
CA ALA A 133 -12.69 14.20 -4.64
C ALA A 133 -12.97 14.75 -3.23
N SER A 134 -14.24 14.92 -2.89
CA SER A 134 -14.71 15.26 -1.54
C SER A 134 -16.00 14.50 -1.25
N GLY A 135 -16.20 14.12 0.00
CA GLY A 135 -17.40 13.39 0.37
C GLY A 135 -17.37 12.89 1.80
N GLU A 136 -18.31 11.99 2.09
CA GLU A 136 -18.35 11.29 3.37
C GLU A 136 -18.79 9.84 3.20
N VAL A 137 -18.36 8.98 4.12
CA VAL A 137 -18.77 7.58 4.20
C VAL A 137 -18.84 7.14 5.65
N ALA A 138 -19.84 6.34 5.98
CA ALA A 138 -19.94 5.75 7.31
C ALA A 138 -18.74 4.83 7.60
N ILE A 139 -18.24 4.88 8.84
CA ILE A 139 -17.20 4.00 9.33
C ILE A 139 -17.62 3.34 10.64
N ASP A 140 -17.53 2.03 10.69
CA ASP A 140 -17.73 1.26 11.90
C ASP A 140 -16.38 0.82 12.49
N TYR A 141 -15.92 1.55 13.50
CA TYR A 141 -14.75 1.20 14.31
C TYR A 141 -15.11 0.70 15.71
N SER A 142 -16.41 0.58 16.01
CA SER A 142 -16.90 0.13 17.32
C SER A 142 -16.43 -1.30 17.62
N GLY A 143 -15.83 -1.52 18.78
CA GLY A 143 -15.26 -2.79 19.17
C GLY A 143 -13.99 -3.21 18.40
N LYS A 144 -13.48 -2.34 17.51
CA LYS A 144 -12.26 -2.58 16.74
C LYS A 144 -11.10 -1.68 17.18
N LEU A 145 -11.41 -0.47 17.63
CA LEU A 145 -10.45 0.52 18.12
C LEU A 145 -10.41 0.44 19.66
N ASN A 146 -9.31 -0.01 20.21
CA ASN A 146 -9.09 -0.11 21.65
C ASN A 146 -8.33 1.12 22.15
N ASP A 147 -8.22 1.24 23.48
CA ASP A 147 -7.49 2.34 24.08
C ASP A 147 -5.99 2.26 23.70
N GLY A 148 -5.45 3.37 23.21
CA GLY A 148 -4.08 3.45 22.71
C GLY A 148 -3.89 3.02 21.24
N ASP A 149 -4.90 2.48 20.58
CA ASP A 149 -4.86 2.22 19.15
C ASP A 149 -5.09 3.51 18.36
N LYS A 150 -4.60 3.55 17.11
CA LYS A 150 -4.75 4.68 16.20
C LYS A 150 -5.54 4.30 14.98
N LEU A 151 -6.52 5.13 14.63
CA LEU A 151 -7.25 5.05 13.37
C LEU A 151 -6.60 5.99 12.35
N TYR A 152 -6.24 5.46 11.19
CA TYR A 152 -5.73 6.24 10.07
C TYR A 152 -6.67 6.16 8.87
N VAL A 153 -6.76 7.26 8.14
CA VAL A 153 -7.48 7.36 6.86
C VAL A 153 -6.53 7.89 5.80
N PHE A 154 -6.64 7.38 4.58
CA PHE A 154 -5.78 7.75 3.47
C PHE A 154 -6.48 7.55 2.13
N ASN A 155 -6.03 8.29 1.11
CA ASN A 155 -6.44 8.08 -0.28
C ASN A 155 -5.41 7.16 -0.95
N GLU A 156 -5.84 6.07 -1.54
CA GLU A 156 -4.96 5.10 -2.18
C GLU A 156 -5.40 4.71 -3.58
N GLN A 157 -4.40 4.36 -4.40
CA GLN A 157 -4.57 3.66 -5.67
C GLN A 157 -4.17 2.20 -5.50
N CYS A 158 -5.12 1.29 -5.75
CA CYS A 158 -4.91 -0.15 -5.67
C CYS A 158 -4.68 -0.73 -7.07
N ASN A 159 -3.46 -1.11 -7.39
CA ASN A 159 -3.04 -1.51 -8.73
C ASN A 159 -3.23 -3.00 -9.04
N GLY A 160 -3.83 -3.77 -8.12
CA GLY A 160 -4.07 -5.20 -8.26
C GLY A 160 -2.87 -6.07 -7.86
N ASP A 161 -2.98 -7.35 -8.15
CA ASP A 161 -2.03 -8.37 -7.70
C ASP A 161 -0.61 -8.13 -8.22
N TYR A 162 0.38 -8.38 -7.37
CA TYR A 162 1.82 -8.25 -7.66
C TYR A 162 2.27 -6.85 -8.10
N LYS A 163 1.45 -5.81 -7.90
CA LYS A 163 1.78 -4.45 -8.27
C LYS A 163 1.84 -3.56 -7.04
N THR A 164 2.76 -2.62 -7.05
CA THR A 164 2.86 -1.60 -6.01
C THR A 164 1.62 -0.72 -6.00
N ASP A 165 1.05 -0.52 -4.81
CA ASP A 165 0.00 0.47 -4.56
C ASP A 165 0.64 1.82 -4.18
N TYR A 166 -0.08 2.90 -4.35
CA TYR A 166 0.35 4.25 -3.98
C TYR A 166 -0.69 4.92 -3.10
N ALA A 167 -0.27 5.67 -2.10
CA ALA A 167 -1.21 6.34 -1.21
C ALA A 167 -0.71 7.71 -0.72
N SER A 168 -1.65 8.54 -0.28
CA SER A 168 -1.34 9.74 0.51
C SER A 168 -0.67 9.37 1.83
N ALA A 169 -0.10 10.34 2.53
CA ALA A 169 0.29 10.14 3.92
C ALA A 169 -0.92 9.66 4.75
N LEU A 170 -0.66 8.75 5.68
CA LEU A 170 -1.66 8.27 6.64
C LEU A 170 -2.08 9.44 7.54
N LYS A 171 -3.37 9.78 7.55
CA LYS A 171 -3.94 10.83 8.40
C LYS A 171 -4.48 10.18 9.67
N GLU A 172 -3.84 10.46 10.81
CA GLU A 172 -4.34 10.01 12.12
C GLU A 172 -5.63 10.73 12.46
N MET A 173 -6.66 9.97 12.82
CA MET A 173 -7.98 10.49 13.12
C MET A 173 -8.14 10.77 14.61
N THR A 174 -8.60 11.98 14.93
CA THR A 174 -9.11 12.29 16.28
C THR A 174 -10.57 11.85 16.34
N ILE A 175 -10.91 10.99 17.30
CA ILE A 175 -12.28 10.55 17.53
C ILE A 175 -12.98 11.59 18.42
N PRO A 176 -14.00 12.30 17.95
CA PRO A 176 -14.75 13.22 18.80
C PRO A 176 -15.42 12.48 19.97
N ALA A 177 -15.49 13.13 21.13
CA ALA A 177 -16.14 12.60 22.33
C ALA A 177 -17.65 12.37 22.14
#